data_2f06b7db768f5978e211b9ab9bf02ba7
#
_entry.id   2f06b7db768f5978e211b9ab9bf02ba7
#
_cell.length_a   1.000
_cell.length_b   1.000
_cell.length_c   1.000
_cell.angle_alpha   90.00
_cell.angle_beta   90.00
_cell.angle_gamma   90.00
#
_symmetry.space_group_name_H-M   'P 1'
#
loop_
_entity.id
_entity.type
_entity.pdbx_description
1 polymer ?
#
loop_
_entity_poly.entity_id
_entity_poly.type
_entity_poly.pdbx_seq_one_letter_code
_entity_poly.pdbx_strand_id
1 'polypeptide(L)'
;MEFDKDFLGTLFEQAVASPRRRQVCDLRTSPQDTGQRALCALLPGTVVPIHRYEETAETVIALCGKLDVVLYEEVVGYEPAAPDGLPQGMDAQDVVRRIDYREVHRLRLCPAEARYGCQIPKGVWHSLDVIDPSVVFEGRDGASAEDESNM
;
A
#
# COMPACT_ATOMS: atom_id res chain seq x y z
N MET A 1 6.40 -0.03 -25.37
CA MET A 1 5.83 0.92 -24.43
C MET A 1 6.97 1.63 -23.72
N GLU A 2 6.94 2.93 -23.74
CA GLU A 2 7.97 3.74 -23.09
C GLU A 2 7.35 4.51 -21.93
N PHE A 3 8.10 4.67 -20.86
CA PHE A 3 7.65 5.41 -19.67
C PHE A 3 8.28 6.81 -19.69
N ASP A 4 7.84 7.60 -20.64
CA ASP A 4 8.31 8.97 -20.80
C ASP A 4 7.39 9.97 -20.08
N LYS A 5 7.71 11.25 -20.24
CA LYS A 5 6.95 12.32 -19.60
C LYS A 5 5.47 12.31 -20.00
N ASP A 6 5.17 12.07 -21.27
CA ASP A 6 3.80 12.05 -21.77
C ASP A 6 3.01 10.88 -21.22
N PHE A 7 3.64 9.71 -21.11
CA PHE A 7 3.03 8.54 -20.50
C PHE A 7 2.68 8.77 -19.03
N LEU A 8 3.62 9.31 -18.26
CA LEU A 8 3.37 9.64 -16.86
C LEU A 8 2.30 10.71 -16.71
N GLY A 9 2.29 11.70 -17.60
CA GLY A 9 1.25 12.74 -17.64
C GLY A 9 -0.15 12.16 -17.83
N THR A 10 -0.30 11.18 -18.70
CA THR A 10 -1.56 10.46 -18.91
C THR A 10 -2.00 9.71 -17.65
N LEU A 11 -1.07 9.05 -16.96
CA LEU A 11 -1.38 8.38 -15.69
C LEU A 11 -1.85 9.38 -14.63
N PHE A 12 -1.22 10.55 -14.53
CA PHE A 12 -1.63 11.57 -13.59
C PHE A 12 -3.03 12.11 -13.93
N GLU A 13 -3.35 12.33 -15.20
CA GLU A 13 -4.69 12.73 -15.60
C GLU A 13 -5.74 11.72 -15.17
N GLN A 14 -5.45 10.43 -15.34
CA GLN A 14 -6.33 9.37 -14.91
C GLN A 14 -6.47 9.32 -13.38
N ALA A 15 -5.38 9.55 -12.66
CA ALA A 15 -5.41 9.61 -11.19
C ALA A 15 -6.26 10.79 -10.69
N VAL A 16 -6.17 11.95 -11.35
CA VAL A 16 -7.00 13.12 -11.03
C VAL A 16 -8.48 12.80 -11.22
N ALA A 17 -8.82 12.07 -12.28
CA ALA A 17 -10.20 11.67 -12.56
C ALA A 17 -10.71 10.55 -11.66
N SER A 18 -9.83 9.85 -10.93
CA SER A 18 -10.18 8.76 -10.05
C SER A 18 -10.66 9.25 -8.69
N PRO A 19 -11.79 8.76 -8.16
CA PRO A 19 -12.19 9.07 -6.79
C PRO A 19 -11.17 8.64 -5.74
N ARG A 20 -10.35 7.63 -6.05
CA ARG A 20 -9.30 7.12 -5.17
C ARG A 20 -8.01 7.94 -5.26
N ARG A 21 -7.94 8.92 -6.17
CA ARG A 21 -6.77 9.78 -6.40
C ARG A 21 -5.51 8.97 -6.70
N ARG A 22 -5.67 7.87 -7.43
CA ARG A 22 -4.56 7.04 -7.90
C ARG A 22 -4.97 6.26 -9.13
N GLN A 23 -3.99 5.87 -9.94
CA GLN A 23 -4.18 5.06 -11.14
C GLN A 23 -3.07 4.05 -11.24
N VAL A 24 -3.45 2.80 -11.43
CA VAL A 24 -2.53 1.68 -11.61
C VAL A 24 -2.45 1.34 -13.10
N CYS A 25 -1.23 1.18 -13.60
CA CYS A 25 -0.96 0.62 -14.91
C CYS A 25 -0.33 -0.76 -14.70
N ASP A 26 -1.09 -1.82 -14.94
CA ASP A 26 -0.63 -3.20 -14.80
C ASP A 26 0.32 -3.55 -15.96
N LEU A 27 1.53 -3.98 -15.62
CA LEU A 27 2.56 -4.33 -16.60
C LEU A 27 2.68 -5.83 -16.84
N ARG A 28 1.84 -6.64 -16.23
CA ARG A 28 1.85 -8.08 -16.47
C ARG A 28 1.48 -8.38 -17.92
N THR A 29 2.04 -9.43 -18.46
CA THR A 29 1.77 -9.85 -19.85
C THR A 29 0.44 -10.59 -19.99
N SER A 30 -0.08 -11.15 -18.90
CA SER A 30 -1.37 -11.83 -18.87
C SER A 30 -1.85 -11.94 -17.41
N PRO A 31 -3.14 -12.29 -17.18
CA PRO A 31 -3.64 -12.54 -15.83
C PRO A 31 -2.94 -13.71 -15.11
N GLN A 32 -2.30 -14.60 -15.86
CA GLN A 32 -1.56 -15.74 -15.29
C GLN A 32 -0.10 -15.42 -15.00
N ASP A 33 0.36 -14.25 -15.39
CA ASP A 33 1.73 -13.82 -15.10
C ASP A 33 1.86 -13.53 -13.60
N THR A 34 2.69 -14.31 -12.91
CA THR A 34 2.91 -14.18 -11.47
C THR A 34 3.90 -13.08 -11.12
N GLY A 35 4.60 -12.54 -12.09
CA GLY A 35 5.50 -11.39 -11.89
C GLY A 35 4.68 -10.11 -11.73
N GLN A 36 4.17 -9.87 -10.54
CA GLN A 36 3.38 -8.67 -10.23
C GLN A 36 4.24 -7.44 -10.44
N ARG A 37 3.86 -6.58 -11.36
CA ARG A 37 4.58 -5.34 -11.65
C ARG A 37 3.63 -4.30 -12.21
N ALA A 38 3.72 -3.11 -11.68
CA ALA A 38 2.84 -2.01 -12.05
C ALA A 38 3.52 -0.68 -11.90
N LEU A 39 3.04 0.30 -12.67
CA LEU A 39 3.28 1.70 -12.40
C LEU A 39 2.03 2.27 -11.73
N CYS A 40 2.23 3.02 -10.65
CA CYS A 40 1.14 3.63 -9.92
C CYS A 40 1.34 5.15 -9.87
N ALA A 41 0.41 5.90 -10.43
CA ALA A 41 0.34 7.34 -10.23
C ALA A 41 -0.46 7.59 -8.95
N LEU A 42 0.11 8.37 -8.05
CA LEU A 42 -0.41 8.61 -6.71
C LEU A 42 -0.48 10.13 -6.47
N LEU A 43 -1.61 10.61 -6.02
CA LEU A 43 -1.80 12.01 -5.69
C LEU A 43 -1.88 12.21 -4.18
N PRO A 44 -1.50 13.39 -3.67
CA PRO A 44 -1.75 13.73 -2.27
C PRO A 44 -3.23 13.56 -1.94
N GLY A 45 -3.50 13.00 -0.77
CA GLY A 45 -4.86 12.68 -0.32
C GLY A 45 -5.34 11.28 -0.70
N THR A 46 -4.61 10.55 -1.56
CA THR A 46 -4.94 9.14 -1.76
C THR A 46 -4.72 8.36 -0.47
N VAL A 47 -5.64 7.44 -0.18
CA VAL A 47 -5.57 6.58 1.00
C VAL A 47 -5.18 5.18 0.55
N VAL A 48 -3.97 4.78 0.89
CA VAL A 48 -3.49 3.42 0.64
C VAL A 48 -3.68 2.63 1.93
N PRO A 49 -4.56 1.62 1.95
CA PRO A 49 -4.77 0.84 3.16
C PRO A 49 -3.49 0.15 3.63
N ILE A 50 -3.38 -0.07 4.94
CA ILE A 50 -2.29 -0.84 5.51
C ILE A 50 -2.47 -2.30 5.06
N HIS A 51 -1.43 -2.86 4.44
CA HIS A 51 -1.46 -4.21 3.89
C HIS A 51 -0.08 -4.85 3.95
N ARG A 52 -0.04 -6.13 3.66
CA ARG A 52 1.23 -6.88 3.58
C ARG A 52 1.11 -8.00 2.55
N TYR A 53 2.25 -8.52 2.16
CA TYR A 53 2.38 -9.73 1.35
C TYR A 53 3.16 -10.75 2.17
N GLU A 54 2.55 -11.87 2.51
CA GLU A 54 3.18 -12.85 3.41
C GLU A 54 4.24 -13.70 2.73
N GLU A 55 4.13 -13.88 1.42
CA GLU A 55 4.96 -14.85 0.70
C GLU A 55 6.13 -14.20 -0.04
N THR A 56 6.13 -12.90 -0.21
CA THR A 56 7.12 -12.23 -1.04
C THR A 56 7.46 -10.83 -0.51
N ALA A 57 8.68 -10.40 -0.79
CA ALA A 57 9.06 -8.99 -0.63
C ALA A 57 8.50 -8.17 -1.78
N GLU A 58 8.32 -6.88 -1.56
CA GLU A 58 7.92 -5.92 -2.58
C GLU A 58 9.03 -4.90 -2.80
N THR A 59 9.33 -4.62 -4.06
CA THR A 59 10.25 -3.56 -4.45
C THR A 59 9.45 -2.35 -4.90
N VAL A 60 9.74 -1.19 -4.33
CA VAL A 60 9.10 0.08 -4.68
C VAL A 60 10.18 1.06 -5.13
N ILE A 61 10.04 1.59 -6.34
CA ILE A 61 10.98 2.56 -6.92
C ILE A 61 10.17 3.78 -7.37
N ALA A 62 10.55 4.96 -6.89
CA ALA A 62 9.93 6.20 -7.31
C ALA A 62 10.55 6.68 -8.62
N LEU A 63 9.73 6.94 -9.62
CA LEU A 63 10.15 7.56 -10.86
C LEU A 63 10.16 9.09 -10.73
N CYS A 64 9.23 9.63 -9.97
CA CYS A 64 9.13 11.07 -9.71
C CYS A 64 8.32 11.31 -8.44
N GLY A 65 8.35 12.53 -7.95
CA GLY A 65 7.53 12.96 -6.83
C GLY A 65 8.20 12.79 -5.47
N LYS A 66 7.34 12.72 -4.46
CA LYS A 66 7.78 12.61 -3.06
C LYS A 66 6.72 11.91 -2.24
N LEU A 67 7.11 10.82 -1.60
CA LEU A 67 6.20 10.03 -0.78
C LEU A 67 7.00 9.31 0.31
N ASP A 68 6.29 8.82 1.31
CA ASP A 68 6.86 7.96 2.33
C ASP A 68 6.28 6.56 2.22
N VAL A 69 7.13 5.56 2.32
CA VAL A 69 6.73 4.18 2.60
C VAL A 69 6.72 4.04 4.11
N VAL A 70 5.56 3.72 4.66
CA VAL A 70 5.35 3.66 6.11
C VAL A 70 5.22 2.21 6.51
N LEU A 71 6.05 1.78 7.45
CA LEU A 71 6.05 0.41 7.97
C LEU A 71 5.39 0.36 9.33
N TYR A 72 4.63 -0.71 9.56
CA TYR A 72 3.85 -0.87 10.79
C TYR A 72 4.13 -2.22 11.43
N GLU A 73 3.87 -2.29 12.73
CA GLU A 73 3.76 -3.55 13.45
C GLU A 73 2.37 -3.72 14.02
N GLU A 74 1.94 -4.95 14.18
CA GLU A 74 0.69 -5.24 14.88
C GLU A 74 0.84 -5.00 16.37
N VAL A 75 -0.18 -4.36 16.94
CA VAL A 75 -0.33 -4.23 18.39
C VAL A 75 -1.63 -4.92 18.77
N VAL A 76 -1.53 -6.02 19.48
CA VAL A 76 -2.70 -6.78 19.92
C VAL A 76 -3.10 -6.30 21.30
N GLY A 77 -4.33 -5.80 21.42
CA GLY A 77 -4.92 -5.43 22.67
C GLY A 77 -6.17 -6.24 22.96
N TYR A 78 -6.60 -6.18 24.18
CA TYR A 78 -7.86 -6.78 24.60
C TYR A 78 -8.64 -5.72 25.38
N GLU A 79 -9.92 -5.61 25.08
CA GLU A 79 -10.79 -4.66 25.75
C GLU A 79 -12.11 -5.31 26.11
N PRO A 80 -12.83 -4.84 27.14
CA PRO A 80 -14.14 -5.37 27.47
C PRO A 80 -15.07 -5.22 26.27
N ALA A 81 -15.88 -6.26 26.04
CA ALA A 81 -16.90 -6.19 25.00
C ALA A 81 -17.94 -5.14 25.37
N ALA A 82 -18.36 -4.34 24.38
CA ALA A 82 -19.43 -3.36 24.58
C ALA A 82 -20.76 -4.08 24.80
N PRO A 83 -21.65 -3.55 25.66
CA PRO A 83 -22.98 -4.15 25.88
C PRO A 83 -23.80 -4.24 24.61
N ASP A 84 -23.66 -3.25 23.72
CA ASP A 84 -24.37 -3.19 22.45
C ASP A 84 -23.55 -3.89 21.36
N GLY A 85 -24.19 -4.72 20.56
CA GLY A 85 -23.55 -5.38 19.45
C GLY A 85 -22.71 -6.59 19.81
N LEU A 86 -22.90 -7.17 21.00
CA LEU A 86 -22.18 -8.38 21.39
C LEU A 86 -22.58 -9.56 20.50
N PRO A 87 -21.60 -10.38 20.08
CA PRO A 87 -21.90 -11.65 19.44
C PRO A 87 -22.78 -12.54 20.33
N GLN A 88 -23.55 -13.42 19.70
CA GLN A 88 -24.37 -14.35 20.44
C GLN A 88 -23.53 -15.22 21.39
N GLY A 89 -23.94 -15.32 22.65
CA GLY A 89 -23.23 -16.10 23.65
C GLY A 89 -22.12 -15.36 24.40
N MET A 90 -21.88 -14.10 24.05
CA MET A 90 -20.91 -13.26 24.74
C MET A 90 -21.64 -12.23 25.61
N ASP A 91 -21.08 -11.93 26.77
CA ASP A 91 -21.63 -10.90 27.66
C ASP A 91 -20.64 -9.71 27.80
N ALA A 92 -21.08 -8.67 28.53
CA ALA A 92 -20.31 -7.45 28.67
C ALA A 92 -18.99 -7.62 29.50
N GLN A 93 -18.82 -8.78 30.12
CA GLN A 93 -17.62 -9.09 30.91
C GLN A 93 -16.57 -9.79 30.07
N ASP A 94 -16.94 -10.32 28.90
CA ASP A 94 -16.00 -10.94 27.99
C ASP A 94 -15.10 -9.87 27.38
N VAL A 95 -13.93 -10.30 26.87
CA VAL A 95 -12.99 -9.40 26.21
C VAL A 95 -12.98 -9.66 24.72
N VAL A 96 -12.79 -8.59 23.96
CA VAL A 96 -12.66 -8.62 22.52
C VAL A 96 -11.20 -8.38 22.15
N ARG A 97 -10.65 -9.25 21.29
CA ARG A 97 -9.33 -9.05 20.73
C ARG A 97 -9.37 -7.89 19.75
N ARG A 98 -8.46 -6.95 19.91
CA ARG A 98 -8.29 -5.80 19.03
C ARG A 98 -6.92 -5.80 18.43
N ILE A 99 -6.84 -5.62 17.11
CA ILE A 99 -5.59 -5.46 16.40
C ILE A 99 -5.49 -4.03 15.90
N ASP A 100 -4.46 -3.34 16.35
CA ASP A 100 -4.08 -2.03 15.85
C ASP A 100 -2.73 -2.11 15.15
N TYR A 101 -2.40 -1.08 14.40
CA TYR A 101 -1.13 -0.97 13.71
C TYR A 101 -0.41 0.25 14.21
N ARG A 102 0.85 0.09 14.57
CA ARG A 102 1.69 1.17 15.05
C ARG A 102 2.81 1.41 14.04
N GLU A 103 2.98 2.66 13.63
CA GLU A 103 4.08 3.05 12.76
C GLU A 103 5.41 2.83 13.49
N VAL A 104 6.33 2.10 12.83
CA VAL A 104 7.66 1.82 13.39
C VAL A 104 8.77 2.41 12.56
N HIS A 105 8.54 2.69 11.27
CA HIS A 105 9.55 3.26 10.41
C HIS A 105 8.92 3.94 9.20
N ARG A 106 9.61 4.95 8.69
CA ARG A 106 9.16 5.74 7.56
C ARG A 106 10.34 5.96 6.62
N LEU A 107 10.17 5.57 5.35
CA LEU A 107 11.20 5.64 4.33
C LEU A 107 10.78 6.70 3.30
N ARG A 108 11.56 7.78 3.19
CA ARG A 108 11.30 8.81 2.20
C ARG A 108 11.76 8.36 0.82
N LEU A 109 10.88 8.44 -0.18
CA LEU A 109 11.22 8.30 -1.59
C LEU A 109 11.03 9.63 -2.29
N CYS A 110 12.10 10.14 -2.88
CA CYS A 110 12.12 11.40 -3.61
C CYS A 110 13.34 11.42 -4.54
N PRO A 111 13.17 11.10 -5.82
CA PRO A 111 14.30 11.08 -6.76
C PRO A 111 15.08 12.39 -6.81
N ALA A 112 14.42 13.54 -6.65
CA ALA A 112 15.09 14.83 -6.62
C ALA A 112 16.07 14.97 -5.43
N GLU A 113 15.88 14.19 -4.37
CA GLU A 113 16.78 14.13 -3.21
C GLU A 113 17.67 12.89 -3.24
N ALA A 114 17.77 12.20 -4.38
CA ALA A 114 18.54 10.97 -4.56
C ALA A 114 18.09 9.82 -3.65
N ARG A 115 16.77 9.75 -3.36
CA ARG A 115 16.13 8.68 -2.58
C ARG A 115 15.19 7.94 -3.49
N TYR A 116 15.65 6.83 -4.05
CA TYR A 116 14.99 6.25 -5.22
C TYR A 116 13.98 5.15 -4.91
N GLY A 117 14.22 4.35 -3.90
CA GLY A 117 13.34 3.23 -3.64
C GLY A 117 13.71 2.45 -2.40
N CYS A 118 12.95 1.40 -2.17
CA CYS A 118 13.20 0.49 -1.06
C CYS A 118 12.66 -0.90 -1.38
N GLN A 119 13.04 -1.86 -0.56
CA GLN A 119 12.48 -3.18 -0.58
C GLN A 119 11.77 -3.43 0.75
N ILE A 120 10.49 -3.81 0.67
CA ILE A 120 9.67 -4.10 1.84
C ILE A 120 9.73 -5.60 2.06
N PRO A 121 10.23 -6.09 3.21
CA PRO A 121 10.33 -7.51 3.46
C PRO A 121 8.95 -8.19 3.48
N LYS A 122 8.93 -9.48 3.16
CA LYS A 122 7.70 -10.27 3.26
C LYS A 122 7.13 -10.19 4.68
N GLY A 123 5.81 -10.15 4.78
CA GLY A 123 5.10 -10.13 6.05
C GLY A 123 5.04 -8.77 6.74
N VAL A 124 5.70 -7.76 6.21
CA VAL A 124 5.73 -6.43 6.85
C VAL A 124 4.53 -5.60 6.43
N TRP A 125 3.74 -5.18 7.40
CA TRP A 125 2.62 -4.27 7.18
C TRP A 125 3.11 -2.90 6.73
N HIS A 126 2.50 -2.36 5.68
CA HIS A 126 2.93 -1.08 5.13
C HIS A 126 1.80 -0.33 4.44
N SER A 127 2.02 0.95 4.24
CA SER A 127 1.20 1.83 3.41
C SER A 127 2.08 2.90 2.78
N LEU A 128 1.48 3.75 1.97
CA LEU A 128 2.15 4.89 1.34
C LEU A 128 1.48 6.17 1.80
N ASP A 129 2.31 7.18 2.09
CA ASP A 129 1.86 8.53 2.42
C ASP A 129 2.42 9.47 1.36
N VAL A 130 1.55 10.02 0.53
CA VAL A 130 1.94 10.78 -0.66
C VAL A 130 1.99 12.26 -0.34
N ILE A 131 3.17 12.86 -0.51
CA ILE A 131 3.42 14.27 -0.21
C ILE A 131 3.22 15.12 -1.45
N ASP A 132 3.86 14.77 -2.56
CA ASP A 132 3.69 15.40 -3.87
C ASP A 132 3.20 14.36 -4.88
N PRO A 133 2.58 14.78 -5.99
CA PRO A 133 2.21 13.83 -7.04
C PRO A 133 3.40 12.96 -7.43
N SER A 134 3.21 11.66 -7.39
CA SER A 134 4.29 10.69 -7.54
C SER A 134 3.90 9.56 -8.48
N VAL A 135 4.89 9.00 -9.16
CA VAL A 135 4.74 7.72 -9.86
C VAL A 135 5.76 6.76 -9.27
N VAL A 136 5.30 5.60 -8.87
CA VAL A 136 6.16 4.52 -8.38
C VAL A 136 6.03 3.29 -9.27
N PHE A 137 7.11 2.54 -9.38
CA PHE A 137 7.09 1.16 -9.84
C PHE A 137 6.98 0.25 -8.62
N GLU A 138 6.07 -0.69 -8.68
CA GLU A 138 5.91 -1.72 -7.66
C GLU A 138 6.11 -3.09 -8.31
N GLY A 139 6.99 -3.89 -7.72
CA GLY A 139 7.31 -5.21 -8.21
C GLY A 139 7.38 -6.24 -7.11
N ARG A 140 6.75 -7.39 -7.34
CA ARG A 140 6.83 -8.54 -6.45
C ARG A 140 6.55 -9.81 -7.23
N ASP A 141 6.99 -10.92 -6.72
CA ASP A 141 6.68 -12.22 -7.29
C ASP A 141 5.50 -12.85 -6.54
N GLY A 142 4.79 -13.75 -7.20
CA GLY A 142 3.76 -14.56 -6.56
C GLY A 142 2.34 -14.25 -7.01
N ALA A 143 1.37 -14.68 -6.22
CA ALA A 143 -0.03 -14.59 -6.54
C ALA A 143 -0.54 -13.15 -6.57
N SER A 144 -1.67 -12.94 -7.22
CA SER A 144 -2.28 -11.62 -7.37
C SER A 144 -2.83 -11.08 -6.03
N ALA A 145 -3.35 -9.90 -6.07
CA ALA A 145 -3.68 -9.02 -4.96
C ALA A 145 -4.81 -9.46 -4.03
N GLU A 146 -5.20 -10.70 -4.03
CA GLU A 146 -6.13 -11.25 -3.04
C GLU A 146 -5.46 -11.61 -1.74
N ASP A 147 -4.21 -11.36 -1.68
CA ASP A 147 -3.40 -11.58 -0.53
C ASP A 147 -3.74 -10.51 0.47
N GLU A 148 -3.17 -10.50 1.45
CA GLU A 148 -3.17 -9.95 2.79
C GLU A 148 -3.41 -8.45 2.88
N SER A 149 -4.12 -7.88 1.96
CA SER A 149 -4.59 -6.51 2.04
C SER A 149 -5.67 -6.42 3.11
N ASN A 150 -5.62 -5.42 3.96
CA ASN A 150 -6.72 -5.15 4.87
C ASN A 150 -7.68 -4.11 4.30
N MET A 151 -7.76 -4.08 3.00
CA MET A 151 -8.74 -3.27 2.29
C MET A 151 -10.16 -3.82 2.45
#